data_7ed64d25b648eee67634e4b2f2618641
#
_entry.id   7ed64d25b648eee67634e4b2f2618641
#
_cell.length_a   1.000
_cell.length_b   1.000
_cell.length_c   1.000
_cell.angle_alpha   90.00
_cell.angle_beta   90.00
_cell.angle_gamma   90.00
#
_symmetry.space_group_name_H-M   'P 1'
#
loop_
_entity.id
_entity.type
_entity.pdbx_description
1 polymer ?
#
loop_
_entity_poly.entity_id
_entity_poly.type
_entity_poly.pdbx_seq_one_letter_code
_entity_poly.pdbx_strand_id
1 'polypeptide(L)'
;MVALELGCGYGRVLKRLLPAVDLVVGIDTSLASLRMALRFTELKPSLRLACMDAISMGFRDRSFDLTLCVQNGICAFAVDQQQLLREALRVTRSGGVVLLSSYSPQFWEHRLEWFEIQSAHHLIGEIDHRATGNGVIVCKDGFCATTADQTTFEKFASGLGVTPRITEVDDSSLFCEIVVP
;
A
#
# COMPACT_ATOMS: atom_id res chain seq x y z
N MET A 1 -15.00 -1.39 14.55
CA MET A 1 -14.09 -1.95 13.51
C MET A 1 -12.67 -1.51 13.83
N VAL A 2 -11.71 -2.42 13.82
CA VAL A 2 -10.28 -2.16 14.00
C VAL A 2 -9.58 -2.29 12.65
N ALA A 3 -8.93 -1.22 12.19
CA ALA A 3 -8.23 -1.19 10.90
C ALA A 3 -6.72 -1.10 11.07
N LEU A 4 -5.98 -1.77 10.18
CA LEU A 4 -4.52 -1.72 10.08
C LEU A 4 -4.13 -1.15 8.72
N GLU A 5 -3.27 -0.13 8.68
CA GLU A 5 -2.64 0.36 7.46
C GLU A 5 -1.16 -0.02 7.42
N LEU A 6 -0.75 -0.69 6.34
CA LEU A 6 0.64 -1.09 6.06
C LEU A 6 1.33 0.01 5.26
N GLY A 7 2.49 0.48 5.74
CA GLY A 7 3.23 1.58 5.13
C GLY A 7 2.48 2.90 5.20
N CYS A 8 2.00 3.26 6.37
CA CYS A 8 1.12 4.41 6.57
C CYS A 8 1.79 5.79 6.29
N GLY A 9 3.11 5.82 6.13
CA GLY A 9 3.86 7.03 5.87
C GLY A 9 3.54 8.15 6.88
N TYR A 10 3.25 9.33 6.38
CA TYR A 10 2.84 10.46 7.23
C TYR A 10 1.35 10.50 7.59
N GLY A 11 0.59 9.43 7.33
CA GLY A 11 -0.77 9.23 7.84
C GLY A 11 -1.90 9.79 6.98
N ARG A 12 -1.71 9.93 5.69
CA ARG A 12 -2.71 10.48 4.76
C ARG A 12 -4.00 9.65 4.74
N VAL A 13 -3.87 8.33 4.66
CA VAL A 13 -5.00 7.39 4.68
C VAL A 13 -5.53 7.22 6.11
N LEU A 14 -4.64 7.14 7.13
CA LEU A 14 -5.04 7.10 8.54
C LEU A 14 -6.02 8.23 8.88
N LYS A 15 -5.73 9.46 8.43
CA LYS A 15 -6.59 10.62 8.69
C LYS A 15 -8.00 10.45 8.10
N ARG A 16 -8.13 9.74 6.99
CA ARG A 16 -9.43 9.42 6.35
C ARG A 16 -10.16 8.28 7.04
N LEU A 17 -9.44 7.32 7.61
CA LEU A 17 -10.03 6.18 8.32
C LEU A 17 -10.53 6.54 9.71
N LEU A 18 -9.85 7.46 10.42
CA LEU A 18 -10.16 7.82 11.81
C LEU A 18 -11.62 8.11 12.10
N PRO A 19 -12.40 8.82 11.27
CA PRO A 19 -13.83 9.06 11.53
C PRO A 19 -14.73 7.85 11.23
N ALA A 20 -14.23 6.81 10.56
CA ALA A 20 -15.02 5.69 10.06
C ALA A 20 -14.84 4.40 10.86
N VAL A 21 -13.84 4.33 11.76
CA VAL A 21 -13.49 3.13 12.51
C VAL A 21 -13.24 3.42 13.99
N ASP A 22 -13.37 2.41 14.85
CA ASP A 22 -13.18 2.57 16.31
C ASP A 22 -11.69 2.73 16.67
N LEU A 23 -10.81 2.04 15.94
CA LEU A 23 -9.36 2.07 16.15
C LEU A 23 -8.65 1.92 14.81
N VAL A 24 -7.67 2.77 14.58
CA VAL A 24 -6.73 2.67 13.45
C VAL A 24 -5.34 2.37 13.98
N VAL A 25 -4.70 1.38 13.42
CA VAL A 25 -3.28 1.09 13.64
C VAL A 25 -2.54 1.37 12.34
N GLY A 26 -1.49 2.18 12.37
CA GLY A 26 -0.60 2.42 11.23
C GLY A 26 0.78 1.87 11.52
N ILE A 27 1.35 1.15 10.57
CA ILE A 27 2.76 0.72 10.64
C ILE A 27 3.56 1.30 9.49
N ASP A 28 4.83 1.59 9.76
CA ASP A 28 5.81 2.03 8.76
C ASP A 28 7.21 1.70 9.27
N THR A 29 8.15 1.45 8.39
CA THR A 29 9.56 1.25 8.77
C THR A 29 10.29 2.56 9.06
N SER A 30 9.77 3.69 8.57
CA SER A 30 10.34 5.02 8.77
C SER A 30 9.82 5.68 10.04
N LEU A 31 10.62 5.73 11.08
CA LEU A 31 10.30 6.47 12.31
C LEU A 31 10.06 7.97 12.05
N ALA A 32 10.73 8.55 11.05
CA ALA A 32 10.53 9.94 10.65
C ALA A 32 9.11 10.15 10.09
N SER A 33 8.64 9.26 9.22
CA SER A 33 7.28 9.27 8.69
C SER A 33 6.23 9.14 9.79
N LEU A 34 6.43 8.21 10.73
CA LEU A 34 5.52 8.02 11.88
C LEU A 34 5.44 9.27 12.78
N ARG A 35 6.56 9.97 13.00
CA ARG A 35 6.56 11.24 13.74
C ARG A 35 5.77 12.33 13.01
N MET A 36 5.84 12.37 11.68
CA MET A 36 5.00 13.26 10.88
C MET A 36 3.54 12.85 10.95
N ALA A 37 3.22 11.55 10.91
CA ALA A 37 1.86 11.04 11.03
C ALA A 37 1.20 11.48 12.35
N LEU A 38 1.91 11.42 13.48
CA LEU A 38 1.42 11.91 14.77
C LEU A 38 0.99 13.38 14.72
N ARG A 39 1.76 14.22 14.04
CA ARG A 39 1.45 15.64 13.88
C ARG A 39 0.28 15.86 12.92
N PHE A 40 0.28 15.15 11.78
CA PHE A 40 -0.70 15.30 10.72
C PHE A 40 -2.10 14.82 11.12
N THR A 41 -2.18 13.78 11.96
CA THR A 41 -3.44 13.19 12.45
C THR A 41 -3.92 13.78 13.77
N GLU A 42 -3.17 14.73 14.35
CA GLU A 42 -3.54 15.44 15.60
C GLU A 42 -3.70 14.51 16.82
N LEU A 43 -2.88 13.46 16.93
CA LEU A 43 -2.83 12.55 18.10
C LEU A 43 -4.21 12.07 18.59
N LYS A 44 -5.03 11.53 17.72
CA LYS A 44 -6.36 11.03 18.10
C LYS A 44 -6.27 9.82 19.03
N PRO A 45 -7.15 9.71 20.05
CA PRO A 45 -7.18 8.55 20.96
C PRO A 45 -7.41 7.21 20.28
N SER A 46 -8.06 7.21 19.10
CA SER A 46 -8.32 6.04 18.27
C SER A 46 -7.19 5.69 17.29
N LEU A 47 -6.00 6.31 17.43
CA LEU A 47 -4.83 6.04 16.59
C LEU A 47 -3.73 5.34 17.39
N ARG A 48 -3.12 4.32 16.78
CA ARG A 48 -1.86 3.70 17.24
C ARG A 48 -0.88 3.67 16.08
N LEU A 49 0.39 3.96 16.35
CA LEU A 49 1.46 3.88 15.37
C LEU A 49 2.57 2.98 15.89
N ALA A 50 3.13 2.15 15.01
CA ALA A 50 4.27 1.29 15.35
C ALA A 50 5.30 1.30 14.21
N CYS A 51 6.59 1.38 14.61
CA CYS A 51 7.69 1.18 13.67
C CYS A 51 7.85 -0.33 13.45
N MET A 52 7.42 -0.82 12.29
CA MET A 52 7.29 -2.25 12.04
C MET A 52 7.35 -2.57 10.55
N ASP A 53 7.93 -3.73 10.22
CA ASP A 53 7.93 -4.25 8.86
C ASP A 53 6.64 -5.01 8.56
N ALA A 54 6.04 -4.74 7.40
CA ALA A 54 4.77 -5.34 6.97
C ALA A 54 4.88 -6.83 6.60
N ILE A 55 6.08 -7.34 6.32
CA ILE A 55 6.31 -8.77 6.04
C ILE A 55 6.61 -9.61 7.28
N SER A 56 6.71 -8.98 8.46
CA SER A 56 6.99 -9.65 9.75
C SER A 56 6.36 -8.88 10.89
N MET A 57 5.03 -8.92 10.95
CA MET A 57 4.29 -8.13 11.92
C MET A 57 4.20 -8.82 13.29
N GLY A 58 4.52 -8.07 14.36
CA GLY A 58 4.40 -8.53 15.76
C GLY A 58 2.96 -8.59 16.28
N PHE A 59 1.95 -8.51 15.44
CA PHE A 59 0.56 -8.65 15.83
C PHE A 59 0.14 -10.12 15.92
N ARG A 60 -0.81 -10.39 16.81
CA ARG A 60 -1.46 -11.71 16.89
C ARG A 60 -2.28 -11.95 15.63
N ASP A 61 -2.49 -13.23 15.32
CA ASP A 61 -3.40 -13.64 14.26
C ASP A 61 -4.80 -13.07 14.49
N ARG A 62 -5.50 -12.74 13.42
CA ARG A 62 -6.92 -12.36 13.44
C ARG A 62 -7.25 -11.17 14.35
N SER A 63 -6.35 -10.18 14.39
CA SER A 63 -6.48 -8.99 15.26
C SER A 63 -7.24 -7.83 14.62
N PHE A 64 -7.40 -7.82 13.30
CA PHE A 64 -7.97 -6.70 12.56
C PHE A 64 -9.19 -7.09 11.74
N ASP A 65 -10.15 -6.19 11.63
CA ASP A 65 -11.32 -6.32 10.76
C ASP A 65 -10.99 -5.96 9.30
N LEU A 66 -10.06 -5.02 9.13
CA LEU A 66 -9.63 -4.49 7.85
C LEU A 66 -8.11 -4.26 7.88
N THR A 67 -7.40 -4.82 6.90
CA THR A 67 -5.98 -4.54 6.67
C THR A 67 -5.81 -3.90 5.30
N LEU A 68 -5.15 -2.74 5.26
CA LEU A 68 -4.98 -1.95 4.03
C LEU A 68 -3.51 -1.86 3.64
N CYS A 69 -3.23 -2.01 2.35
CA CYS A 69 -1.98 -1.60 1.72
C CYS A 69 -2.33 -0.89 0.41
N VAL A 70 -2.68 0.38 0.53
CA VAL A 70 -3.21 1.18 -0.59
C VAL A 70 -2.16 2.15 -1.15
N GLN A 71 -2.53 2.88 -2.21
CA GLN A 71 -1.65 3.83 -2.89
C GLN A 71 -0.35 3.18 -3.41
N ASN A 72 -0.49 2.01 -4.04
CA ASN A 72 0.62 1.26 -4.62
C ASN A 72 1.66 0.75 -3.59
N GLY A 73 1.32 0.70 -2.30
CA GLY A 73 2.23 0.27 -1.24
C GLY A 73 2.83 -1.12 -1.51
N ILE A 74 2.00 -2.08 -1.94
CA ILE A 74 2.44 -3.45 -2.23
C ILE A 74 3.56 -3.54 -3.27
N CYS A 75 3.63 -2.59 -4.21
CA CYS A 75 4.70 -2.51 -5.22
C CYS A 75 5.85 -1.59 -4.79
N ALA A 76 5.61 -0.69 -3.82
CA ALA A 76 6.58 0.31 -3.40
C ALA A 76 7.53 -0.17 -2.29
N PHE A 77 7.15 -1.20 -1.52
CA PHE A 77 7.94 -1.63 -0.35
C PHE A 77 9.21 -2.42 -0.71
N ALA A 78 9.39 -2.82 -1.97
CA ALA A 78 10.54 -3.64 -2.41
C ALA A 78 10.72 -4.94 -1.60
N VAL A 79 9.61 -5.59 -1.23
CA VAL A 79 9.55 -6.84 -0.47
C VAL A 79 8.89 -7.95 -1.28
N ASP A 80 8.92 -9.18 -0.78
CA ASP A 80 8.13 -10.28 -1.34
C ASP A 80 6.64 -10.01 -1.13
N GLN A 81 5.91 -9.76 -2.23
CA GLN A 81 4.50 -9.42 -2.21
C GLN A 81 3.62 -10.57 -1.70
N GLN A 82 4.01 -11.83 -1.96
CA GLN A 82 3.27 -12.98 -1.42
C GLN A 82 3.45 -13.09 0.09
N GLN A 83 4.64 -12.79 0.61
CA GLN A 83 4.87 -12.79 2.05
C GLN A 83 4.10 -11.65 2.73
N LEU A 84 4.11 -10.46 2.13
CA LEU A 84 3.30 -9.34 2.60
C LEU A 84 1.81 -9.71 2.65
N LEU A 85 1.30 -10.32 1.60
CA LEU A 85 -0.11 -10.74 1.56
C LEU A 85 -0.40 -11.85 2.58
N ARG A 86 0.50 -12.84 2.78
CA ARG A 86 0.34 -13.85 3.86
C ARG A 86 0.23 -13.20 5.24
N GLU A 87 1.08 -12.23 5.54
CA GLU A 87 1.04 -11.51 6.82
C GLU A 87 -0.23 -10.68 6.97
N ALA A 88 -0.66 -9.98 5.90
CA ALA A 88 -1.92 -9.26 5.90
C ALA A 88 -3.13 -10.20 6.16
N LEU A 89 -3.16 -11.35 5.49
CA LEU A 89 -4.19 -12.38 5.72
C LEU A 89 -4.14 -12.94 7.14
N ARG A 90 -2.94 -13.24 7.68
CA ARG A 90 -2.74 -13.78 9.02
C ARG A 90 -3.31 -12.86 10.10
N VAL A 91 -3.02 -11.57 10.01
CA VAL A 91 -3.45 -10.61 11.04
C VAL A 91 -4.91 -10.17 10.88
N THR A 92 -5.52 -10.41 9.73
CA THR A 92 -6.93 -10.12 9.48
C THR A 92 -7.80 -11.29 9.92
N ARG A 93 -8.90 -11.02 10.62
CA ARG A 93 -9.81 -12.06 11.11
C ARG A 93 -10.60 -12.73 9.98
N SER A 94 -11.12 -13.92 10.21
CA SER A 94 -12.09 -14.56 9.32
C SER A 94 -13.30 -13.63 9.10
N GLY A 95 -13.74 -13.51 7.85
CA GLY A 95 -14.75 -12.54 7.42
C GLY A 95 -14.28 -11.08 7.37
N GLY A 96 -13.05 -10.80 7.77
CA GLY A 96 -12.41 -9.50 7.59
C GLY A 96 -11.91 -9.29 6.16
N VAL A 97 -11.43 -8.11 5.85
CA VAL A 97 -11.03 -7.71 4.50
C VAL A 97 -9.57 -7.29 4.45
N VAL A 98 -8.83 -7.80 3.48
CA VAL A 98 -7.55 -7.25 3.04
C VAL A 98 -7.80 -6.43 1.78
N LEU A 99 -7.42 -5.16 1.79
CA LEU A 99 -7.59 -4.23 0.68
C LEU A 99 -6.23 -3.71 0.22
N LEU A 100 -5.86 -4.06 -1.01
CA LEU A 100 -4.65 -3.57 -1.67
C LEU A 100 -5.04 -2.60 -2.77
N SER A 101 -4.15 -1.70 -3.17
CA SER A 101 -4.35 -0.95 -4.41
C SER A 101 -3.05 -0.66 -5.15
N SER A 102 -3.19 -0.49 -6.45
CA SER A 102 -2.14 -0.04 -7.36
C SER A 102 -2.72 0.95 -8.38
N TYR A 103 -1.88 1.52 -9.22
CA TYR A 103 -2.34 2.37 -10.32
C TYR A 103 -2.94 1.53 -11.45
N SER A 104 -4.03 2.04 -12.05
CA SER A 104 -4.54 1.49 -13.29
C SER A 104 -3.53 1.66 -14.45
N PRO A 105 -3.45 0.69 -15.37
CA PRO A 105 -2.71 0.89 -16.62
C PRO A 105 -3.20 2.11 -17.42
N GLN A 106 -4.47 2.48 -17.31
CA GLN A 106 -5.05 3.65 -17.99
C GLN A 106 -4.52 4.97 -17.42
N PHE A 107 -4.02 4.97 -16.19
CA PHE A 107 -3.43 6.15 -15.54
C PHE A 107 -1.96 6.39 -15.92
N TRP A 108 -1.42 5.65 -16.89
CA TRP A 108 0.00 5.65 -17.20
C TRP A 108 0.56 7.04 -17.53
N GLU A 109 -0.07 7.79 -18.43
CA GLU A 109 0.41 9.11 -18.87
C GLU A 109 0.47 10.09 -17.69
N HIS A 110 -0.57 10.17 -16.89
CA HIS A 110 -0.61 11.03 -15.70
C HIS A 110 0.42 10.62 -14.65
N ARG A 111 0.63 9.29 -14.49
CA ARG A 111 1.64 8.78 -13.57
C ARG A 111 3.04 9.13 -14.04
N LEU A 112 3.33 9.00 -15.32
CA LEU A 112 4.62 9.36 -15.90
C LEU A 112 4.89 10.86 -15.72
N GLU A 113 3.94 11.71 -16.09
CA GLU A 113 4.02 13.16 -15.90
C GLU A 113 4.32 13.52 -14.43
N TRP A 114 3.65 12.87 -13.50
CA TRP A 114 3.89 13.11 -12.08
C TRP A 114 5.32 12.72 -11.64
N PHE A 115 5.87 11.64 -12.17
CA PHE A 115 7.26 11.25 -11.91
C PHE A 115 8.26 12.20 -12.59
N GLU A 116 7.96 12.71 -13.77
CA GLU A 116 8.76 13.74 -14.46
C GLU A 116 8.84 15.02 -13.62
N ILE A 117 7.72 15.48 -13.07
CA ILE A 117 7.69 16.62 -12.15
C ILE A 117 8.58 16.36 -10.91
N GLN A 118 8.51 15.18 -10.31
CA GLN A 118 9.38 14.82 -9.18
C GLN A 118 10.86 14.82 -9.56
N SER A 119 11.20 14.28 -10.73
CA SER A 119 12.56 14.27 -11.27
C SER A 119 13.06 15.70 -11.51
N ALA A 120 12.25 16.55 -12.10
CA ALA A 120 12.59 17.96 -12.34
C ALA A 120 12.83 18.74 -11.03
N HIS A 121 12.18 18.35 -9.94
CA HIS A 121 12.38 18.92 -8.61
C HIS A 121 13.44 18.19 -7.77
N HIS A 122 14.21 17.28 -8.36
CA HIS A 122 15.27 16.50 -7.68
C HIS A 122 14.78 15.67 -6.48
N LEU A 123 13.51 15.26 -6.48
CA LEU A 123 12.93 14.38 -5.46
C LEU A 123 13.24 12.91 -5.75
N ILE A 124 13.50 12.58 -7.01
CA ILE A 124 13.99 11.30 -7.51
C ILE A 124 15.08 11.57 -8.56
N GLY A 125 15.78 10.52 -9.00
CA GLY A 125 16.77 10.60 -10.08
C GLY A 125 16.15 10.99 -11.43
N GLU A 126 17.01 11.27 -12.40
CA GLU A 126 16.60 11.53 -13.79
C GLU A 126 15.97 10.27 -14.41
N ILE A 127 14.82 10.41 -15.04
CA ILE A 127 14.10 9.28 -15.65
C ILE A 127 14.89 8.75 -16.85
N ASP A 128 15.11 7.45 -16.91
CA ASP A 128 15.58 6.76 -18.10
C ASP A 128 14.39 6.38 -18.98
N HIS A 129 14.05 7.25 -19.94
CA HIS A 129 12.94 7.03 -20.86
C HIS A 129 13.09 5.81 -21.77
N ARG A 130 14.31 5.22 -21.90
CA ARG A 130 14.52 4.00 -22.68
C ARG A 130 14.14 2.75 -21.89
N ALA A 131 14.31 2.80 -20.58
CA ALA A 131 13.97 1.70 -19.68
C ALA A 131 12.58 1.86 -19.06
N THR A 132 11.97 3.04 -19.15
CA THR A 132 10.65 3.36 -18.61
C THR A 132 9.55 2.97 -19.59
N GLY A 133 8.54 2.23 -19.10
CA GLY A 133 7.38 1.78 -19.90
C GLY A 133 6.64 0.62 -19.24
N ASN A 134 5.49 0.25 -19.78
CA ASN A 134 4.70 -0.91 -19.33
C ASN A 134 4.45 -0.94 -17.81
N GLY A 135 4.08 0.20 -17.21
CA GLY A 135 3.82 0.30 -15.77
C GLY A 135 5.07 0.42 -14.90
N VAL A 136 6.27 0.46 -15.48
CA VAL A 136 7.54 0.60 -14.76
C VAL A 136 8.18 1.94 -15.06
N ILE A 137 8.58 2.66 -14.03
CA ILE A 137 9.39 3.88 -14.13
C ILE A 137 10.77 3.56 -13.59
N VAL A 138 11.80 3.88 -14.36
CA VAL A 138 13.20 3.64 -14.04
C VAL A 138 13.95 4.96 -14.06
N CYS A 139 14.75 5.24 -13.04
CA CYS A 139 15.66 6.38 -13.00
C CYS A 139 17.12 5.93 -13.18
N LYS A 140 17.95 6.82 -13.68
CA LYS A 140 19.38 6.58 -13.94
C LYS A 140 20.21 6.31 -12.67
N ASP A 141 19.70 6.71 -11.50
CA ASP A 141 20.30 6.44 -10.18
C ASP A 141 19.93 5.07 -9.62
N GLY A 142 19.12 4.28 -10.34
CA GLY A 142 18.68 2.95 -9.94
C GLY A 142 17.33 2.92 -9.23
N PHE A 143 16.68 4.07 -8.99
CA PHE A 143 15.30 4.08 -8.50
C PHE A 143 14.37 3.42 -9.51
N CYS A 144 13.47 2.56 -9.01
CA CYS A 144 12.48 1.87 -9.84
C CYS A 144 11.11 1.87 -9.14
N ALA A 145 10.06 2.22 -9.88
CA ALA A 145 8.69 2.19 -9.40
C ALA A 145 7.81 1.36 -10.33
N THR A 146 7.21 0.30 -9.79
CA THR A 146 6.34 -0.64 -10.49
C THR A 146 4.88 -0.45 -10.14
N THR A 147 3.99 -1.15 -10.85
CA THR A 147 2.55 -1.26 -10.54
C THR A 147 2.12 -2.72 -10.60
N ALA A 148 0.98 -3.03 -10.00
CA ALA A 148 0.31 -4.31 -10.13
C ALA A 148 -0.98 -4.11 -10.94
N ASP A 149 -1.07 -4.81 -12.06
CA ASP A 149 -2.29 -4.99 -12.82
C ASP A 149 -3.15 -6.14 -12.24
N GLN A 150 -4.28 -6.43 -12.87
CA GLN A 150 -5.17 -7.51 -12.45
C GLN A 150 -4.44 -8.85 -12.38
N THR A 151 -3.71 -9.23 -13.43
CA THR A 151 -2.97 -10.49 -13.50
C THR A 151 -1.92 -10.60 -12.39
N THR A 152 -1.28 -9.50 -12.07
CA THR A 152 -0.28 -9.42 -11.01
C THR A 152 -0.92 -9.63 -9.63
N PHE A 153 -2.08 -9.01 -9.34
CA PHE A 153 -2.82 -9.26 -8.09
C PHE A 153 -3.29 -10.71 -7.97
N GLU A 154 -3.81 -11.30 -9.05
CA GLU A 154 -4.19 -12.72 -9.09
C GLU A 154 -3.00 -13.63 -8.82
N LYS A 155 -1.82 -13.29 -9.36
CA LYS A 155 -0.56 -14.01 -9.10
C LYS A 155 -0.11 -13.89 -7.64
N PHE A 156 -0.24 -12.72 -7.01
CA PHE A 156 0.09 -12.56 -5.58
C PHE A 156 -0.80 -13.45 -4.70
N ALA A 157 -2.09 -13.58 -5.03
CA ALA A 157 -3.04 -14.41 -4.31
C ALA A 157 -2.88 -15.91 -4.62
N SER A 158 -2.20 -16.27 -5.71
CA SER A 158 -2.01 -17.65 -6.14
C SER A 158 -1.33 -18.49 -5.07
N GLY A 159 -1.90 -19.65 -4.77
CA GLY A 159 -1.37 -20.57 -3.75
C GLY A 159 -1.67 -20.18 -2.30
N LEU A 160 -2.40 -19.08 -2.05
CA LEU A 160 -2.80 -18.66 -0.71
C LEU A 160 -4.22 -19.08 -0.31
N GLY A 161 -4.96 -19.76 -1.17
CA GLY A 161 -6.31 -20.25 -0.91
C GLY A 161 -7.37 -19.14 -0.84
N VAL A 162 -7.10 -17.98 -1.43
CA VAL A 162 -7.98 -16.82 -1.47
C VAL A 162 -8.27 -16.40 -2.91
N THR A 163 -9.44 -15.79 -3.13
CA THR A 163 -9.84 -15.25 -4.43
C THR A 163 -9.95 -13.74 -4.33
N PRO A 164 -9.11 -12.96 -5.05
CA PRO A 164 -9.20 -11.51 -5.08
C PRO A 164 -10.38 -11.06 -5.94
N ARG A 165 -11.08 -10.01 -5.51
CA ARG A 165 -11.99 -9.22 -6.33
C ARG A 165 -11.29 -7.94 -6.72
N ILE A 166 -11.10 -7.71 -8.02
CA ILE A 166 -10.40 -6.55 -8.54
C ILE A 166 -11.41 -5.60 -9.16
N THR A 167 -11.32 -4.34 -8.76
CA THR A 167 -12.20 -3.25 -9.23
C THR A 167 -11.35 -2.07 -9.64
N GLU A 168 -11.57 -1.59 -10.85
CA GLU A 168 -10.98 -0.34 -11.34
C GLU A 168 -11.87 0.84 -10.95
N VAL A 169 -11.25 1.93 -10.51
CA VAL A 169 -11.95 3.15 -10.08
C VAL A 169 -11.34 4.35 -10.80
N ASP A 170 -12.19 5.11 -11.46
CA ASP A 170 -11.89 6.39 -12.14
C ASP A 170 -10.69 6.30 -13.12
N ASP A 171 -10.52 5.16 -13.79
CA ASP A 171 -9.39 4.87 -14.69
C ASP A 171 -8.01 5.15 -14.06
N SER A 172 -7.97 5.36 -12.76
CA SER A 172 -6.77 5.77 -12.02
C SER A 172 -6.19 4.70 -11.13
N SER A 173 -7.04 3.86 -10.54
CA SER A 173 -6.64 2.91 -9.50
C SER A 173 -7.30 1.56 -9.65
N LEU A 174 -6.53 0.51 -9.44
CA LEU A 174 -7.03 -0.85 -9.24
C LEU A 174 -7.07 -1.17 -7.75
N PHE A 175 -8.22 -1.59 -7.26
CA PHE A 175 -8.40 -2.09 -5.90
C PHE A 175 -8.54 -3.61 -5.94
N CYS A 176 -7.76 -4.29 -5.12
CA CYS A 176 -7.80 -5.73 -4.91
C CYS A 176 -8.34 -6.00 -3.50
N GLU A 177 -9.56 -6.49 -3.43
CA GLU A 177 -10.27 -6.83 -2.20
C GLU A 177 -10.24 -8.35 -1.99
N ILE A 178 -9.85 -8.79 -0.81
CA ILE A 178 -9.81 -10.21 -0.42
C ILE A 178 -10.56 -10.35 0.89
N VAL A 179 -11.65 -11.11 0.88
CA VAL A 179 -12.35 -11.53 2.10
C VAL A 179 -11.60 -12.73 2.68
N VAL A 180 -11.16 -12.62 3.93
CA VAL A 180 -10.40 -13.67 4.61
C VAL A 180 -11.34 -14.83 4.98
N PRO A 181 -11.05 -16.07 4.58
CA PRO A 181 -11.88 -17.24 4.86
C PRO A 181 -11.99 -17.59 6.36
#